data_6d2a9f649ea766383f607aa634ccb685
#
_entry.id   6d2a9f649ea766383f607aa634ccb685
#
_cell.length_a   1.000
_cell.length_b   1.000
_cell.length_c   1.000
_cell.angle_alpha   90.00
_cell.angle_beta   90.00
_cell.angle_gamma   90.00
#
_symmetry.space_group_name_H-M   'P 1'
#
loop_
_entity.id
_entity.type
_entity.pdbx_description
1 polymer ?
#
loop_
_entity_poly.entity_id
_entity_poly.type
_entity_poly.pdbx_seq_one_letter_code
_entity_poly.pdbx_strand_id
1 'polypeptide(L)'
;MYSVEQSFVEWLAVKGYAASTYPPATGSEFVTVERTGGEVADLIDHPTVAIQTWAQTPMRAEEMALSIRNALFTSRPQGIANIAVNGLYPFWDESTRLPRYQLLLNCTAQLTD
;
A
#
# COMPACT_ATOMS: atom_id res chain seq x y z
N MET A 1 1.10 -19.40 6.06
CA MET A 1 1.29 -18.17 6.88
C MET A 1 0.74 -16.98 6.14
N TYR A 2 0.05 -16.14 6.84
CA TYR A 2 -0.58 -14.97 6.27
C TYR A 2 0.39 -13.79 6.25
N SER A 3 0.55 -13.17 5.09
CA SER A 3 1.39 -11.97 4.94
C SER A 3 0.49 -10.78 4.64
N VAL A 4 0.58 -9.73 5.46
CA VAL A 4 -0.18 -8.50 5.25
C VAL A 4 0.24 -7.85 3.92
N GLU A 5 1.54 -7.80 3.65
CA GLU A 5 2.04 -7.23 2.40
C GLU A 5 1.51 -7.99 1.19
N GLN A 6 1.54 -9.32 1.24
CA GLN A 6 1.04 -10.14 0.14
C GLN A 6 -0.45 -9.95 -0.09
N SER A 7 -1.22 -9.81 0.99
CA SER A 7 -2.65 -9.55 0.88
C SER A 7 -2.95 -8.24 0.16
N PHE A 8 -2.20 -7.20 0.47
CA PHE A 8 -2.34 -5.91 -0.23
C PHE A 8 -1.90 -6.01 -1.68
N VAL A 9 -0.81 -6.72 -1.95
CA VAL A 9 -0.33 -6.90 -3.33
C VAL A 9 -1.38 -7.61 -4.19
N GLU A 10 -1.98 -8.67 -3.67
CA GLU A 10 -3.02 -9.41 -4.39
C GLU A 10 -4.28 -8.56 -4.61
N TRP A 11 -4.69 -7.80 -3.61
CA TRP A 11 -5.83 -6.90 -3.72
C TRP A 11 -5.60 -5.83 -4.78
N LEU A 12 -4.42 -5.24 -4.80
CA LEU A 12 -4.05 -4.22 -5.79
C LEU A 12 -3.98 -4.81 -7.20
N ALA A 13 -3.45 -6.03 -7.34
CA ALA A 13 -3.39 -6.70 -8.63
C ALA A 13 -4.79 -6.91 -9.22
N VAL A 14 -5.75 -7.31 -8.40
CA VAL A 14 -7.14 -7.47 -8.84
C VAL A 14 -7.73 -6.13 -9.31
N LYS A 15 -7.29 -5.02 -8.70
CA LYS A 15 -7.74 -3.69 -9.10
C LYS A 15 -7.03 -3.18 -10.36
N GLY A 16 -6.08 -3.93 -10.90
CA GLY A 16 -5.41 -3.59 -12.15
C GLY A 16 -4.05 -2.92 -12.00
N TYR A 17 -3.51 -2.85 -10.79
CA TYR A 17 -2.19 -2.25 -10.56
C TYR A 17 -1.09 -3.28 -10.65
N ALA A 18 0.07 -2.86 -11.18
CA ALA A 18 1.29 -3.65 -11.10
C ALA A 18 1.87 -3.46 -9.69
N ALA A 19 1.64 -4.43 -8.82
CA ALA A 19 1.96 -4.30 -7.39
C ALA A 19 3.03 -5.31 -6.96
N SER A 20 3.93 -4.87 -6.09
CA SER A 20 5.00 -5.69 -5.55
C SER A 20 5.45 -5.13 -4.20
N THR A 21 6.41 -5.80 -3.55
CA THR A 21 6.93 -5.35 -2.25
C THR A 21 8.18 -4.49 -2.39
N TYR A 22 8.72 -4.36 -3.60
CA TYR A 22 9.86 -3.47 -3.87
C TYR A 22 9.77 -2.98 -5.32
N PRO A 23 10.40 -1.82 -5.63
CA PRO A 23 10.29 -1.25 -6.96
C PRO A 23 10.93 -2.17 -8.03
N PRO A 24 10.24 -2.42 -9.14
CA PRO A 24 10.86 -3.14 -10.24
C PRO A 24 11.96 -2.31 -10.90
N ALA A 25 12.90 -2.99 -11.57
CA ALA A 25 13.99 -2.32 -12.26
C ALA A 25 13.51 -1.44 -13.41
N THR A 26 12.40 -1.81 -14.04
CA THR A 26 11.82 -1.10 -15.18
C THR A 26 10.34 -0.88 -14.95
N GLY A 27 9.75 -0.04 -15.78
CA GLY A 27 8.34 0.32 -15.66
C GLY A 27 8.19 1.78 -15.30
N SER A 28 7.11 2.37 -15.73
CA SER A 28 6.83 3.79 -15.53
C SER A 28 5.65 4.04 -14.60
N GLU A 29 4.92 3.00 -14.24
CA GLU A 29 3.75 3.12 -13.38
C GLU A 29 3.56 1.81 -12.63
N PHE A 30 3.66 1.86 -11.30
CA PHE A 30 3.53 0.66 -10.46
C PHE A 30 3.26 1.07 -9.01
N VAL A 31 2.94 0.08 -8.18
CA VAL A 31 2.64 0.28 -6.76
C VAL A 31 3.53 -0.64 -5.94
N THR A 32 4.08 -0.11 -4.86
CA THR A 32 4.83 -0.93 -3.90
C THR A 32 4.13 -0.91 -2.54
N VAL A 33 4.21 -2.03 -1.82
CA VAL A 33 3.61 -2.20 -0.51
C VAL A 33 4.70 -2.56 0.47
N GLU A 34 4.74 -1.84 1.59
CA GLU A 34 5.74 -2.07 2.63
C GLU A 34 5.07 -2.00 4.00
N ARG A 35 5.31 -3.01 4.82
CA ARG A 35 4.95 -2.92 6.22
C ARG A 35 6.06 -2.16 6.94
N THR A 36 5.73 -1.00 7.51
CA THR A 36 6.71 -0.13 8.15
C THR A 36 6.79 -0.32 9.66
N GLY A 37 5.84 -1.07 10.25
CA GLY A 37 5.83 -1.29 11.69
C GLY A 37 4.54 -1.91 12.15
N GLY A 38 4.22 -1.65 13.41
CA GLY A 38 3.02 -2.18 14.04
C GLY A 38 3.35 -3.29 15.03
N GLU A 39 2.41 -3.56 15.91
CA GLU A 39 2.59 -4.54 16.98
C GLU A 39 1.52 -5.62 16.92
N VAL A 40 1.81 -6.74 17.56
CA VAL A 40 0.84 -7.82 17.76
C VAL A 40 0.40 -7.78 19.22
N ALA A 41 -0.91 -7.75 19.46
CA ALA A 41 -1.49 -7.77 20.78
C ALA A 41 -2.71 -8.68 20.77
N ASP A 42 -2.78 -9.62 21.73
CA ASP A 42 -3.93 -10.52 21.89
C ASP A 42 -4.27 -11.29 20.59
N LEU A 43 -3.25 -11.76 19.88
CA LEU A 43 -3.39 -12.49 18.62
C LEU A 43 -3.97 -11.64 17.48
N ILE A 44 -3.98 -10.33 17.66
CA ILE A 44 -4.40 -9.39 16.61
C ILE A 44 -3.17 -8.59 16.20
N ASP A 45 -2.93 -8.52 14.91
CA ASP A 45 -1.85 -7.74 14.35
C ASP A 45 -2.35 -6.33 14.04
N HIS A 46 -1.54 -5.34 14.35
CA HIS A 46 -1.85 -3.93 14.08
C HIS A 46 -0.78 -3.35 13.15
N PRO A 47 -0.71 -3.80 11.89
CA PRO A 47 0.36 -3.35 11.01
C PRO A 47 0.17 -1.92 10.54
N THR A 48 1.28 -1.22 10.43
CA THR A 48 1.35 0.04 9.68
C THR A 48 1.87 -0.31 8.29
N VAL A 49 1.13 0.09 7.27
CA VAL A 49 1.43 -0.27 5.88
C VAL A 49 1.58 1.00 5.06
N ALA A 50 2.66 1.08 4.30
CA ALA A 50 2.88 2.16 3.36
C ALA A 50 2.65 1.63 1.94
N ILE A 51 1.75 2.27 1.22
CA ILE A 51 1.51 1.99 -0.19
C ILE A 51 2.10 3.17 -0.96
N GLN A 52 3.10 2.89 -1.81
CA GLN A 52 3.71 3.92 -2.63
C GLN A 52 3.23 3.75 -4.07
N THR A 53 2.74 4.84 -4.64
CA THR A 53 2.31 4.87 -6.04
C THR A 53 3.34 5.63 -6.84
N TRP A 54 3.90 4.96 -7.87
CA TRP A 54 4.99 5.47 -8.69
C TRP A 54 4.48 5.73 -10.10
N ALA A 55 4.77 6.91 -10.63
CA ALA A 55 4.34 7.27 -11.98
C ALA A 55 5.31 8.28 -12.59
N GLN A 56 5.15 8.56 -13.88
CA GLN A 56 6.04 9.50 -14.59
C GLN A 56 5.83 10.95 -14.16
N THR A 57 4.64 11.28 -13.63
CA THR A 57 4.35 12.64 -13.16
C THR A 57 3.82 12.58 -11.73
N PRO A 58 4.05 13.65 -10.93
CA PRO A 58 3.48 13.72 -9.60
C PRO A 58 1.96 13.66 -9.61
N MET A 59 1.32 14.28 -10.59
CA MET A 59 -0.15 14.27 -10.70
C MET A 59 -0.68 12.85 -10.88
N ARG A 60 -0.05 12.04 -11.73
CA ARG A 60 -0.48 10.66 -11.94
C ARG A 60 -0.26 9.81 -10.70
N ALA A 61 0.88 9.99 -10.03
CA ALA A 61 1.16 9.28 -8.79
C ALA A 61 0.09 9.60 -7.72
N GLU A 62 -0.30 10.86 -7.62
CA GLU A 62 -1.35 11.28 -6.69
C GLU A 62 -2.71 10.67 -7.07
N GLU A 63 -3.07 10.68 -8.35
CA GLU A 63 -4.32 10.06 -8.81
C GLU A 63 -4.41 8.60 -8.42
N MET A 64 -3.31 7.86 -8.58
CA MET A 64 -3.26 6.45 -8.19
C MET A 64 -3.47 6.29 -6.68
N ALA A 65 -2.81 7.10 -5.88
CA ALA A 65 -2.94 7.04 -4.43
C ALA A 65 -4.37 7.36 -3.97
N LEU A 66 -4.99 8.39 -4.56
CA LEU A 66 -6.37 8.75 -4.26
C LEU A 66 -7.34 7.64 -4.67
N SER A 67 -7.12 7.04 -5.82
CA SER A 67 -7.96 5.95 -6.31
C SER A 67 -7.89 4.73 -5.38
N ILE A 68 -6.69 4.38 -4.93
CA ILE A 68 -6.49 3.27 -3.99
C ILE A 68 -7.17 3.59 -2.66
N ARG A 69 -6.96 4.80 -2.13
CA ARG A 69 -7.61 5.22 -0.89
C ARG A 69 -9.13 5.08 -0.98
N ASN A 70 -9.71 5.54 -2.09
CA ASN A 70 -11.16 5.47 -2.26
C ASN A 70 -11.66 4.03 -2.38
N ALA A 71 -10.90 3.16 -3.04
CA ALA A 71 -11.27 1.75 -3.16
C ALA A 71 -11.29 1.06 -1.80
N LEU A 72 -10.45 1.48 -0.85
CA LEU A 72 -10.42 0.90 0.49
C LEU A 72 -11.67 1.19 1.32
N PHE A 73 -12.49 2.17 0.92
CA PHE A 73 -13.77 2.42 1.59
C PHE A 73 -14.83 1.38 1.24
N THR A 74 -14.70 0.70 0.11
CA THR A 74 -15.71 -0.24 -0.38
C THR A 74 -15.25 -1.68 -0.38
N SER A 75 -13.93 -1.93 -0.37
CA SER A 75 -13.39 -3.28 -0.30
C SER A 75 -12.07 -3.25 0.44
N ARG A 76 -11.65 -4.41 0.96
CA ARG A 76 -10.41 -4.52 1.73
C ARG A 76 -9.63 -5.75 1.30
N PRO A 77 -8.30 -5.71 1.47
CA PRO A 77 -7.51 -6.92 1.29
C PRO A 77 -7.96 -8.02 2.26
N GLN A 78 -7.77 -9.25 1.85
CA GLN A 78 -8.18 -10.40 2.65
C GLN A 78 -7.46 -10.40 4.00
N GLY A 79 -8.23 -10.66 5.06
CA GLY A 79 -7.69 -10.72 6.42
C GLY A 79 -7.55 -9.37 7.12
N ILE A 80 -7.82 -8.27 6.44
CA ILE A 80 -7.76 -6.94 7.03
C ILE A 80 -9.15 -6.53 7.50
N ALA A 81 -9.30 -6.36 8.82
CA ALA A 81 -10.59 -6.04 9.42
C ALA A 81 -10.88 -4.53 9.39
N ASN A 82 -9.89 -3.72 9.71
CA ASN A 82 -10.05 -2.27 9.76
C ASN A 82 -8.85 -1.59 9.12
N ILE A 83 -9.11 -0.46 8.47
CA ILE A 83 -8.07 0.38 7.89
C ILE A 83 -8.39 1.83 8.25
N ALA A 84 -7.40 2.52 8.79
CA ALA A 84 -7.46 3.96 9.02
C ALA A 84 -6.38 4.61 8.17
N VAL A 85 -6.76 5.59 7.36
CA VAL A 85 -5.80 6.36 6.56
C VAL A 85 -5.09 7.34 7.48
N ASN A 86 -3.78 7.22 7.59
CA ASN A 86 -2.97 8.07 8.46
C ASN A 86 -2.26 9.19 7.70
N GLY A 87 -2.24 9.12 6.39
CA GLY A 87 -1.65 10.18 5.56
C GLY A 87 -1.61 9.80 4.10
N LEU A 88 -1.59 10.82 3.26
CA LEU A 88 -1.41 10.68 1.82
C LEU A 88 -0.62 11.91 1.38
N TYR A 89 0.62 11.72 0.94
CA TYR A 89 1.53 12.83 0.71
C TYR A 89 2.59 12.45 -0.33
N PRO A 90 3.21 13.45 -0.98
CA PRO A 90 4.34 13.17 -1.87
C PRO A 90 5.52 12.61 -1.07
N PHE A 91 6.22 11.65 -1.65
CA PHE A 91 7.28 10.94 -0.97
C PHE A 91 8.44 10.62 -1.94
N TRP A 92 8.95 11.65 -2.62
CA TRP A 92 10.09 11.49 -3.52
C TRP A 92 11.10 12.59 -3.32
N ASP A 93 12.34 12.32 -3.74
CA ASP A 93 13.41 13.27 -3.78
C ASP A 93 14.28 13.01 -5.02
N GLU A 94 15.44 13.66 -5.10
CA GLU A 94 16.32 13.52 -6.26
C GLU A 94 16.85 12.10 -6.46
N SER A 95 16.86 11.27 -5.41
CA SER A 95 17.35 9.90 -5.48
C SER A 95 16.31 8.92 -6.01
N THR A 96 15.02 9.30 -6.05
CA THR A 96 14.00 8.41 -6.56
C THR A 96 13.95 8.46 -8.09
N ARG A 97 13.80 7.27 -8.71
CA ARG A 97 13.76 7.16 -10.16
C ARG A 97 12.52 7.84 -10.76
N LEU A 98 11.41 7.77 -10.06
CA LEU A 98 10.12 8.32 -10.49
C LEU A 98 9.48 9.10 -9.35
N PRO A 99 8.62 10.06 -9.67
CA PRO A 99 7.73 10.63 -8.66
C PRO A 99 6.90 9.55 -7.99
N ARG A 100 6.71 9.69 -6.67
CA ARG A 100 5.86 8.75 -5.93
C ARG A 100 5.08 9.46 -4.83
N TYR A 101 3.89 8.95 -4.56
CA TYR A 101 3.10 9.34 -3.39
C TYR A 101 3.07 8.18 -2.41
N GLN A 102 2.90 8.50 -1.15
CA GLN A 102 2.76 7.49 -0.11
C GLN A 102 1.41 7.62 0.56
N LEU A 103 0.71 6.49 0.63
CA LEU A 103 -0.51 6.32 1.39
C LEU A 103 -0.15 5.50 2.62
N LEU A 104 -0.25 6.11 3.79
CA LEU A 104 0.11 5.45 5.04
C LEU A 104 -1.15 5.00 5.76
N LEU A 105 -1.19 3.72 6.11
CA LEU A 105 -2.37 3.08 6.68
C LEU A 105 -2.05 2.45 8.03
N ASN A 106 -2.97 2.60 8.98
CA ASN A 106 -2.97 1.81 10.21
C ASN A 106 -4.05 0.77 10.07
N CYS A 107 -3.68 -0.49 10.20
CA CYS A 107 -4.59 -1.61 9.93
C CYS A 107 -4.78 -2.47 11.16
N THR A 108 -5.84 -3.28 11.13
CA THR A 108 -6.06 -4.36 12.08
C THR A 108 -6.23 -5.64 11.28
N ALA A 109 -5.42 -6.64 11.56
CA ALA A 109 -5.45 -7.92 10.87
C ALA A 109 -5.51 -9.04 11.89
N GLN A 110 -6.36 -10.04 11.62
CA GLN A 110 -6.41 -11.21 12.48
C GLN A 110 -5.29 -12.16 12.09
N LEU A 111 -4.54 -12.65 13.08
CA LEU A 111 -3.50 -13.64 12.84
C LEU A 111 -4.15 -14.98 12.57
N THR A 112 -3.96 -15.51 11.38
CA THR A 112 -4.43 -16.85 10.98
C THR A 112 -3.34 -17.56 10.21
N ASP A 113 -3.37 -18.85 10.26
CA ASP A 113 -2.46 -19.70 9.48
C ASP A 113 -3.09 -20.08 8.15
#